data_39340a611f01a96a70b6afee3b6d73f4
#
_entry.id   39340a611f01a96a70b6afee3b6d73f4
#
_cell.length_a   1.000
_cell.length_b   1.000
_cell.length_c   1.000
_cell.angle_alpha   90.00
_cell.angle_beta   90.00
_cell.angle_gamma   90.00
#
_symmetry.space_group_name_H-M   'P 1'
#
loop_
_entity.id
_entity.type
_entity.pdbx_description
1 polymer ?
#
loop_
_entity_poly.entity_id
_entity_poly.type
_entity_poly.pdbx_seq_one_letter_code
_entity_poly.pdbx_strand_id
1 'polypeptide(L)'
;GTYTVEEDEALRTIVDREGEGRWIAKARDLQEALEPFYKRLTDAAIAKGETPVAYGRIAAQCLHRWKKVLQPGVRKGHWTDDEDAVLVKAVGDSAVEGTPVKWSKIALLIPGRLGKQCRERWFNHLDPSLTKTVWTSREDEVLFNALAFFGPRWCEIEKLLPGRTANSIKNRSNSSAGQRWHQCNAGNTIDKRTSCLFMEKLKATL
;
A
#
# COMPACT_ATOMS: atom_id res chain seq x y z
N GLY A 1 -8.32 12.80 -3.02
CA GLY A 1 -9.33 11.77 -3.30
C GLY A 1 -8.82 10.78 -4.34
N THR A 2 -9.49 9.64 -4.45
CA THR A 2 -9.25 8.65 -5.52
C THR A 2 -9.66 9.22 -6.87
N TYR A 3 -8.98 8.79 -7.95
CA TYR A 3 -9.39 9.11 -9.31
C TYR A 3 -10.64 8.31 -9.69
N THR A 4 -11.57 8.93 -10.39
CA THR A 4 -12.73 8.25 -10.99
C THR A 4 -12.36 7.65 -12.34
N VAL A 5 -13.24 6.82 -12.90
CA VAL A 5 -13.06 6.23 -14.23
C VAL A 5 -13.05 7.34 -15.30
N GLU A 6 -13.94 8.31 -15.18
CA GLU A 6 -14.07 9.45 -16.08
C GLU A 6 -12.81 10.34 -16.06
N GLU A 7 -12.22 10.57 -14.89
CA GLU A 7 -10.94 11.30 -14.77
C GLU A 7 -9.80 10.54 -15.45
N ASP A 8 -9.76 9.22 -15.28
CA ASP A 8 -8.74 8.38 -15.92
C ASP A 8 -8.86 8.35 -17.44
N GLU A 9 -10.08 8.23 -17.97
CA GLU A 9 -10.33 8.22 -19.41
C GLU A 9 -10.03 9.58 -20.06
N ALA A 10 -10.48 10.66 -19.43
CA ALA A 10 -10.17 12.01 -19.91
C ALA A 10 -8.66 12.29 -19.90
N LEU A 11 -7.95 11.88 -18.83
CA LEU A 11 -6.51 12.07 -18.76
C LEU A 11 -5.76 11.23 -19.79
N ARG A 12 -6.19 10.00 -20.10
CA ARG A 12 -5.64 9.20 -21.20
C ARG A 12 -5.82 9.93 -22.54
N THR A 13 -7.04 10.33 -22.83
CA THR A 13 -7.36 11.04 -24.10
C THR A 13 -6.51 12.30 -24.29
N ILE A 14 -6.31 13.08 -23.22
CA ILE A 14 -5.48 14.28 -23.28
C ILE A 14 -4.02 13.92 -23.55
N VAL A 15 -3.48 12.91 -22.86
CA VAL A 15 -2.08 12.51 -23.04
C VAL A 15 -1.85 11.84 -24.40
N ASP A 16 -2.79 11.03 -24.88
CA ASP A 16 -2.71 10.38 -26.21
C ASP A 16 -2.72 11.42 -27.34
N ARG A 17 -3.48 12.51 -27.16
CA ARG A 17 -3.55 13.62 -28.13
C ARG A 17 -2.28 14.49 -28.12
N GLU A 18 -1.70 14.77 -26.94
CA GLU A 18 -0.69 15.81 -26.75
C GLU A 18 0.70 15.29 -26.39
N GLY A 19 0.81 13.99 -26.17
CA GLY A 19 2.04 13.36 -25.64
C GLY A 19 2.26 13.64 -24.17
N GLU A 20 3.35 13.11 -23.61
CA GLU A 20 3.75 13.37 -22.22
C GLU A 20 4.33 14.80 -22.07
N GLY A 21 4.26 15.35 -20.87
CA GLY A 21 4.75 16.69 -20.56
C GLY A 21 3.63 17.73 -20.39
N ARG A 22 4.00 18.98 -20.17
CA ARG A 22 3.10 20.13 -19.96
C ARG A 22 1.95 19.86 -18.95
N TRP A 23 2.27 19.23 -17.84
CA TRP A 23 1.26 18.73 -16.89
C TRP A 23 0.36 19.82 -16.29
N ILE A 24 0.82 21.08 -16.28
CA ILE A 24 -0.02 22.23 -15.87
C ILE A 24 -1.16 22.44 -16.88
N ALA A 25 -0.84 22.44 -18.18
CA ALA A 25 -1.85 22.56 -19.22
C ALA A 25 -2.83 21.38 -19.19
N LYS A 26 -2.31 20.14 -19.08
CA LYS A 26 -3.14 18.93 -19.00
C LYS A 26 -4.07 18.90 -17.79
N ALA A 27 -3.65 19.44 -16.64
CA ALA A 27 -4.51 19.55 -15.47
C ALA A 27 -5.66 20.54 -15.69
N ARG A 28 -5.40 21.65 -16.41
CA ARG A 28 -6.43 22.61 -16.82
C ARG A 28 -7.39 21.99 -17.81
N ASP A 29 -6.86 21.36 -18.85
CA ASP A 29 -7.66 20.74 -19.93
C ASP A 29 -8.53 19.59 -19.37
N LEU A 30 -8.01 18.85 -18.36
CA LEU A 30 -8.77 17.84 -17.62
C LEU A 30 -9.91 18.47 -16.83
N GLN A 31 -9.67 19.60 -16.19
CA GLN A 31 -10.67 20.35 -15.43
C GLN A 31 -11.80 20.82 -16.37
N GLU A 32 -11.43 21.42 -17.51
CA GLU A 32 -12.38 21.90 -18.53
C GLU A 32 -13.21 20.74 -19.12
N ALA A 33 -12.56 19.64 -19.47
CA ALA A 33 -13.23 18.47 -20.04
C ALA A 33 -14.25 17.82 -19.08
N LEU A 34 -13.98 17.89 -17.78
CA LEU A 34 -14.80 17.26 -16.75
C LEU A 34 -15.73 18.24 -16.01
N GLU A 35 -15.76 19.51 -16.39
CA GLU A 35 -16.64 20.49 -15.76
C GLU A 35 -18.13 20.06 -15.73
N PRO A 36 -18.73 19.54 -16.83
CA PRO A 36 -20.10 19.06 -16.79
C PRO A 36 -20.32 17.86 -15.87
N PHE A 37 -19.30 16.99 -15.74
CA PHE A 37 -19.31 15.85 -14.83
C PHE A 37 -19.24 16.31 -13.36
N TYR A 38 -18.32 17.19 -13.05
CA TYR A 38 -18.19 17.74 -11.68
C TYR A 38 -19.41 18.54 -11.24
N LYS A 39 -20.02 19.29 -12.17
CA LYS A 39 -21.26 20.02 -11.90
C LYS A 39 -22.38 19.07 -11.50
N ARG A 40 -22.59 17.98 -12.26
CA ARG A 40 -23.61 16.96 -11.91
C ARG A 40 -23.38 16.34 -10.53
N LEU A 41 -22.12 16.06 -10.17
CA LEU A 41 -21.80 15.52 -8.84
C LEU A 41 -22.09 16.52 -7.74
N THR A 42 -21.77 17.79 -7.96
CA THR A 42 -22.06 18.89 -7.03
C THR A 42 -23.56 19.07 -6.82
N ASP A 43 -24.33 19.13 -7.93
CA ASP A 43 -25.79 19.28 -7.88
C ASP A 43 -26.45 18.09 -7.17
N ALA A 44 -25.95 16.86 -7.40
CA ALA A 44 -26.43 15.67 -6.73
C ALA A 44 -26.11 15.65 -5.22
N ALA A 45 -24.95 16.15 -4.80
CA ALA A 45 -24.57 16.27 -3.40
C ALA A 45 -25.46 17.30 -2.69
N ILE A 46 -25.68 18.47 -3.31
CA ILE A 46 -26.57 19.51 -2.79
C ILE A 46 -28.00 18.97 -2.62
N ALA A 47 -28.52 18.24 -3.62
CA ALA A 47 -29.85 17.64 -3.55
C ALA A 47 -30.03 16.64 -2.40
N LYS A 48 -28.92 16.01 -1.94
CA LYS A 48 -28.90 15.11 -0.78
C LYS A 48 -28.63 15.80 0.55
N GLY A 49 -28.41 17.10 0.55
CA GLY A 49 -28.02 17.86 1.74
C GLY A 49 -26.57 17.63 2.19
N GLU A 50 -25.71 17.08 1.29
CA GLU A 50 -24.31 16.87 1.54
C GLU A 50 -23.50 18.10 1.16
N THR A 51 -22.36 18.33 1.84
CA THR A 51 -21.43 19.42 1.46
C THR A 51 -20.71 19.06 0.17
N PRO A 52 -20.76 19.91 -0.87
CA PRO A 52 -20.03 19.67 -2.11
C PRO A 52 -18.54 19.56 -1.87
N VAL A 53 -17.90 18.54 -2.46
CA VAL A 53 -16.46 18.36 -2.42
C VAL A 53 -15.85 19.17 -3.57
N ALA A 54 -14.76 19.89 -3.33
CA ALA A 54 -14.00 20.53 -4.39
C ALA A 54 -13.41 19.48 -5.33
N TYR A 55 -13.76 19.56 -6.60
CA TYR A 55 -13.26 18.70 -7.66
C TYR A 55 -12.13 19.40 -8.44
N GLY A 56 -11.28 18.59 -9.05
CA GLY A 56 -10.18 19.03 -9.88
C GLY A 56 -8.87 18.37 -9.46
N ARG A 57 -7.93 18.34 -10.40
CA ARG A 57 -6.62 17.70 -10.21
C ARG A 57 -5.51 18.69 -10.53
N ILE A 58 -4.51 18.76 -9.67
CA ILE A 58 -3.31 19.56 -9.95
C ILE A 58 -2.34 18.79 -10.83
N ALA A 59 -1.43 19.50 -11.49
CA ALA A 59 -0.43 18.95 -12.40
C ALA A 59 0.37 17.78 -11.82
N ALA A 60 0.78 17.88 -10.55
CA ALA A 60 1.53 16.82 -9.88
C ALA A 60 0.70 15.53 -9.70
N GLN A 61 -0.59 15.65 -9.44
CA GLN A 61 -1.51 14.50 -9.32
C GLN A 61 -1.72 13.84 -10.68
N CYS A 62 -1.92 14.61 -11.75
CA CYS A 62 -2.05 14.09 -13.12
C CYS A 62 -0.79 13.35 -13.56
N LEU A 63 0.40 13.94 -13.36
CA LEU A 63 1.69 13.32 -13.64
C LEU A 63 1.86 12.00 -12.85
N HIS A 64 1.55 12.03 -11.56
CA HIS A 64 1.68 10.85 -10.71
C HIS A 64 0.70 9.75 -11.12
N ARG A 65 -0.56 10.12 -11.41
CA ARG A 65 -1.58 9.17 -11.89
C ARG A 65 -1.18 8.53 -13.20
N TRP A 66 -0.73 9.34 -14.17
CA TRP A 66 -0.22 8.83 -15.44
C TRP A 66 0.90 7.83 -15.23
N LYS A 67 2.01 8.27 -14.63
CA LYS A 67 3.21 7.44 -14.47
C LYS A 67 3.02 6.18 -13.63
N LYS A 68 2.08 6.18 -12.69
CA LYS A 68 1.91 5.06 -11.74
C LYS A 68 0.75 4.14 -12.08
N VAL A 69 -0.21 4.59 -12.90
CA VAL A 69 -1.45 3.85 -13.10
C VAL A 69 -1.86 3.75 -14.57
N LEU A 70 -1.75 4.84 -15.34
CA LEU A 70 -2.33 4.92 -16.67
C LEU A 70 -1.34 4.65 -17.79
N GLN A 71 -0.06 4.90 -17.58
CA GLN A 71 0.97 4.70 -18.59
C GLN A 71 0.89 3.30 -19.19
N PRO A 72 0.83 3.17 -20.52
CA PRO A 72 0.80 1.87 -21.20
C PRO A 72 1.99 0.99 -20.77
N GLY A 73 1.74 -0.30 -20.62
CA GLY A 73 2.79 -1.26 -20.24
C GLY A 73 2.99 -1.44 -18.73
N VAL A 74 2.36 -0.65 -17.86
CA VAL A 74 2.43 -0.92 -16.41
C VAL A 74 1.66 -2.19 -16.08
N ARG A 75 2.39 -3.24 -15.70
CA ARG A 75 1.83 -4.52 -15.29
C ARG A 75 1.22 -4.43 -13.88
N LYS A 76 -0.04 -4.83 -13.79
CA LYS A 76 -0.77 -5.04 -12.54
C LYS A 76 -1.07 -6.54 -12.42
N GLY A 77 -0.94 -7.10 -11.23
CA GLY A 77 -1.26 -8.51 -11.00
C GLY A 77 -0.06 -9.33 -10.55
N HIS A 78 -0.18 -10.65 -10.69
CA HIS A 78 0.77 -11.62 -10.16
C HIS A 78 2.18 -11.41 -10.69
N TRP A 79 3.16 -11.65 -9.81
CA TRP A 79 4.56 -11.73 -10.16
C TRP A 79 4.86 -13.12 -10.71
N THR A 80 5.68 -13.18 -11.75
CA THR A 80 6.17 -14.44 -12.30
C THR A 80 7.47 -14.84 -11.59
N ASP A 81 7.81 -16.13 -11.66
CA ASP A 81 9.06 -16.64 -11.08
C ASP A 81 10.29 -15.99 -11.74
N ASP A 82 10.22 -15.67 -13.04
CA ASP A 82 11.27 -14.94 -13.75
C ASP A 82 11.44 -13.51 -13.25
N GLU A 83 10.35 -12.79 -13.02
CA GLU A 83 10.39 -11.45 -12.43
C GLU A 83 11.00 -11.49 -11.02
N ASP A 84 10.64 -12.49 -10.22
CA ASP A 84 11.17 -12.67 -8.86
C ASP A 84 12.67 -13.03 -8.92
N ALA A 85 13.11 -13.88 -9.83
CA ALA A 85 14.52 -14.24 -9.99
C ALA A 85 15.38 -13.02 -10.36
N VAL A 86 14.92 -12.19 -11.32
CA VAL A 86 15.59 -10.95 -11.69
C VAL A 86 15.68 -10.00 -10.50
N LEU A 87 14.59 -9.86 -9.72
CA LEU A 87 14.54 -8.99 -8.55
C LEU A 87 15.51 -9.45 -7.45
N VAL A 88 15.53 -10.75 -7.14
CA VAL A 88 16.44 -11.34 -6.15
C VAL A 88 17.89 -11.15 -6.55
N LYS A 89 18.23 -11.41 -7.80
CA LYS A 89 19.59 -11.19 -8.32
C LYS A 89 20.01 -9.74 -8.20
N ALA A 90 19.18 -8.80 -8.66
CA ALA A 90 19.52 -7.37 -8.68
C ALA A 90 19.71 -6.78 -7.26
N VAL A 91 18.95 -7.28 -6.28
CA VAL A 91 19.14 -6.88 -4.86
C VAL A 91 20.42 -7.52 -4.31
N GLY A 92 20.69 -8.79 -4.63
CA GLY A 92 21.93 -9.48 -4.24
C GLY A 92 23.17 -8.80 -4.79
N ASP A 93 23.18 -8.41 -6.06
CA ASP A 93 24.27 -7.68 -6.70
C ASP A 93 24.55 -6.35 -5.99
N SER A 94 23.48 -5.59 -5.65
CA SER A 94 23.62 -4.34 -4.88
C SER A 94 24.24 -4.55 -3.49
N ALA A 95 23.91 -5.67 -2.83
CA ALA A 95 24.48 -6.02 -1.52
C ALA A 95 25.98 -6.38 -1.63
N VAL A 96 26.37 -7.13 -2.66
CA VAL A 96 27.78 -7.46 -2.94
C VAL A 96 28.59 -6.20 -3.24
N GLU A 97 28.05 -5.26 -3.99
CA GLU A 97 28.67 -3.98 -4.29
C GLU A 97 28.72 -3.01 -3.11
N GLY A 98 28.05 -3.32 -1.99
CA GLY A 98 27.90 -2.41 -0.84
C GLY A 98 27.12 -1.13 -1.18
N THR A 99 26.32 -1.14 -2.25
CA THR A 99 25.57 0.02 -2.71
C THR A 99 24.13 -0.02 -2.21
N PRO A 100 23.53 1.15 -1.90
CA PRO A 100 22.13 1.19 -1.51
C PRO A 100 21.22 0.76 -2.67
N VAL A 101 20.24 -0.11 -2.40
CA VAL A 101 19.31 -0.63 -3.39
C VAL A 101 18.48 0.50 -4.02
N LYS A 102 18.65 0.71 -5.32
CA LYS A 102 17.93 1.74 -6.10
C LYS A 102 16.76 1.08 -6.86
N TRP A 103 15.62 1.01 -6.23
CA TRP A 103 14.40 0.36 -6.77
C TRP A 103 13.98 0.86 -8.15
N SER A 104 14.23 2.14 -8.47
CA SER A 104 13.99 2.69 -9.80
C SER A 104 14.90 2.10 -10.88
N LYS A 105 16.14 1.76 -10.55
CA LYS A 105 17.06 1.09 -11.47
C LYS A 105 16.67 -0.38 -11.67
N ILE A 106 16.31 -1.07 -10.58
CA ILE A 106 15.85 -2.46 -10.64
C ILE A 106 14.59 -2.58 -11.51
N ALA A 107 13.67 -1.63 -11.41
CA ALA A 107 12.47 -1.62 -12.23
C ALA A 107 12.74 -1.56 -13.75
N LEU A 108 13.89 -1.02 -14.17
CA LEU A 108 14.29 -1.01 -15.59
C LEU A 108 14.64 -2.42 -16.11
N LEU A 109 15.00 -3.34 -15.20
CA LEU A 109 15.30 -4.73 -15.54
C LEU A 109 14.05 -5.61 -15.62
N ILE A 110 12.91 -5.11 -15.15
CA ILE A 110 11.65 -5.87 -15.08
C ILE A 110 10.56 -5.09 -15.85
N PRO A 111 10.39 -5.37 -17.16
CA PRO A 111 9.47 -4.62 -18.01
C PRO A 111 8.06 -4.56 -17.44
N GLY A 112 7.54 -3.35 -17.33
CA GLY A 112 6.18 -3.10 -16.83
C GLY A 112 6.05 -3.05 -15.30
N ARG A 113 7.12 -3.27 -14.53
CA ARG A 113 7.09 -3.10 -13.08
C ARG A 113 7.67 -1.75 -12.64
N LEU A 114 7.05 -1.16 -11.64
CA LEU A 114 7.50 0.09 -11.04
C LEU A 114 8.44 -0.17 -9.86
N GLY A 115 9.37 0.74 -9.59
CA GLY A 115 10.28 0.61 -8.45
C GLY A 115 9.57 0.43 -7.10
N LYS A 116 8.38 1.06 -6.92
CA LYS A 116 7.52 0.83 -5.75
C LYS A 116 7.06 -0.63 -5.67
N GLN A 117 6.63 -1.22 -6.78
CA GLN A 117 6.18 -2.62 -6.82
C GLN A 117 7.34 -3.59 -6.54
N CYS A 118 8.53 -3.33 -7.10
CA CYS A 118 9.74 -4.10 -6.82
C CYS A 118 10.08 -4.07 -5.32
N ARG A 119 10.05 -2.87 -4.71
CA ARG A 119 10.29 -2.71 -3.27
C ARG A 119 9.26 -3.46 -2.42
N GLU A 120 7.97 -3.31 -2.73
CA GLU A 120 6.89 -4.01 -2.00
C GLU A 120 6.99 -5.53 -2.17
N ARG A 121 7.34 -6.03 -3.37
CA ARG A 121 7.54 -7.47 -3.61
C ARG A 121 8.70 -8.01 -2.79
N TRP A 122 9.83 -7.31 -2.76
CA TRP A 122 10.98 -7.69 -1.96
C TRP A 122 10.60 -7.79 -0.48
N PHE A 123 10.22 -6.68 0.13
CA PHE A 123 9.98 -6.62 1.56
C PHE A 123 8.80 -7.44 2.07
N ASN A 124 7.85 -7.80 1.22
CA ASN A 124 6.70 -8.61 1.64
C ASN A 124 6.81 -10.10 1.27
N HIS A 125 7.71 -10.48 0.33
CA HIS A 125 7.69 -11.83 -0.20
C HIS A 125 9.05 -12.47 -0.44
N LEU A 126 10.08 -11.71 -0.84
CA LEU A 126 11.33 -12.28 -1.33
C LEU A 126 12.51 -12.15 -0.36
N ASP A 127 12.45 -11.22 0.59
CA ASP A 127 13.50 -11.04 1.58
C ASP A 127 13.73 -12.35 2.34
N PRO A 128 14.99 -12.88 2.36
CA PRO A 128 15.32 -14.13 3.05
C PRO A 128 15.06 -14.11 4.55
N SER A 129 15.00 -12.92 5.17
CA SER A 129 14.71 -12.79 6.61
C SER A 129 13.24 -13.04 6.96
N LEU A 130 12.35 -13.17 5.95
CA LEU A 130 10.93 -13.34 6.18
C LEU A 130 10.57 -14.76 6.59
N THR A 131 9.80 -14.86 7.65
CA THR A 131 9.21 -16.10 8.12
C THR A 131 7.99 -16.48 7.26
N LYS A 132 8.14 -17.52 6.43
CA LYS A 132 7.06 -18.02 5.55
C LYS A 132 6.26 -19.17 6.16
N THR A 133 6.60 -19.59 7.36
CA THR A 133 5.90 -20.67 8.08
C THR A 133 4.51 -20.25 8.55
N VAL A 134 3.70 -21.24 8.88
CA VAL A 134 2.38 -21.02 9.49
C VAL A 134 2.52 -20.20 10.78
N TRP A 135 1.55 -19.34 11.04
CA TRP A 135 1.48 -18.57 12.28
C TRP A 135 1.35 -19.50 13.50
N THR A 136 2.21 -19.31 14.47
CA THR A 136 2.16 -20.06 15.73
C THR A 136 1.19 -19.40 16.70
N SER A 137 0.71 -20.19 17.69
CA SER A 137 -0.14 -19.65 18.75
C SER A 137 0.57 -18.56 19.58
N ARG A 138 1.91 -18.64 19.70
CA ARG A 138 2.71 -17.64 20.39
C ARG A 138 2.77 -16.32 19.60
N GLU A 139 2.93 -16.38 18.28
CA GLU A 139 2.89 -15.18 17.43
C GLU A 139 1.50 -14.54 17.46
N ASP A 140 0.44 -15.33 17.44
CA ASP A 140 -0.94 -14.82 17.58
C ASP A 140 -1.14 -14.13 18.95
N GLU A 141 -0.65 -14.72 20.03
CA GLU A 141 -0.71 -14.12 21.37
C GLU A 141 0.00 -12.76 21.40
N VAL A 142 1.22 -12.67 20.85
CA VAL A 142 1.97 -11.41 20.77
C VAL A 142 1.22 -10.39 19.90
N LEU A 143 0.75 -10.80 18.72
CA LEU A 143 0.02 -9.94 17.80
C LEU A 143 -1.21 -9.31 18.44
N PHE A 144 -2.08 -10.14 19.03
CA PHE A 144 -3.35 -9.64 19.54
C PHE A 144 -3.21 -8.82 20.81
N ASN A 145 -2.26 -9.16 21.70
CA ASN A 145 -1.95 -8.31 22.86
C ASN A 145 -1.33 -6.97 22.42
N ALA A 146 -0.42 -6.98 21.44
CA ALA A 146 0.16 -5.77 20.91
C ALA A 146 -0.89 -4.90 20.18
N LEU A 147 -1.83 -5.52 19.46
CA LEU A 147 -2.93 -4.82 18.82
C LEU A 147 -3.87 -4.16 19.84
N ALA A 148 -4.17 -4.83 20.95
CA ALA A 148 -4.96 -4.26 22.03
C ALA A 148 -4.25 -3.09 22.71
N PHE A 149 -2.92 -3.14 22.83
CA PHE A 149 -2.11 -2.12 23.48
C PHE A 149 -1.84 -0.91 22.57
N PHE A 150 -1.34 -1.15 21.35
CA PHE A 150 -0.92 -0.10 20.40
C PHE A 150 -2.06 0.36 19.48
N GLY A 151 -3.15 -0.41 19.34
CA GLY A 151 -4.07 -0.25 18.22
C GLY A 151 -3.42 -0.67 16.89
N PRO A 152 -3.94 -0.25 15.73
CA PRO A 152 -3.48 -0.66 14.40
C PRO A 152 -2.16 0.01 13.97
N ARG A 153 -1.18 0.06 14.86
CA ARG A 153 0.17 0.58 14.59
C ARG A 153 1.07 -0.54 14.09
N TRP A 154 0.85 -1.00 12.87
CA TRP A 154 1.46 -2.19 12.30
C TRP A 154 2.99 -2.19 12.36
N CYS A 155 3.64 -1.05 12.11
CA CYS A 155 5.10 -0.91 12.20
C CYS A 155 5.65 -1.09 13.64
N GLU A 156 4.87 -0.75 14.66
CA GLU A 156 5.29 -0.98 16.05
C GLU A 156 5.13 -2.47 16.43
N ILE A 157 4.05 -3.10 15.94
CA ILE A 157 3.79 -4.52 16.16
C ILE A 157 4.82 -5.38 15.42
N GLU A 158 5.24 -4.98 14.23
CA GLU A 158 6.27 -5.65 13.44
C GLU A 158 7.59 -5.84 14.22
N LYS A 159 7.99 -4.85 15.01
CA LYS A 159 9.20 -4.92 15.83
C LYS A 159 9.17 -6.04 16.89
N LEU A 160 7.99 -6.53 17.24
CA LEU A 160 7.77 -7.58 18.23
C LEU A 160 7.66 -8.97 17.60
N LEU A 161 7.59 -9.06 16.28
CA LEU A 161 7.37 -10.29 15.52
C LEU A 161 8.45 -10.43 14.42
N PRO A 162 9.67 -10.82 14.79
CA PRO A 162 10.77 -10.95 13.84
C PRO A 162 10.40 -11.85 12.66
N GLY A 163 10.69 -11.38 11.46
CA GLY A 163 10.38 -12.09 10.20
C GLY A 163 8.93 -11.94 9.72
N ARG A 164 8.05 -11.28 10.46
CA ARG A 164 6.67 -10.98 10.02
C ARG A 164 6.56 -9.53 9.60
N THR A 165 6.14 -9.28 8.36
CA THR A 165 5.97 -7.91 7.85
C THR A 165 4.70 -7.25 8.40
N ALA A 166 4.68 -5.92 8.46
CA ALA A 166 3.49 -5.14 8.82
C ALA A 166 2.24 -5.53 8.00
N ASN A 167 2.44 -5.87 6.72
CA ASN A 167 1.37 -6.36 5.84
C ASN A 167 0.87 -7.75 6.25
N SER A 168 1.77 -8.69 6.54
CA SER A 168 1.39 -10.04 6.99
C SER A 168 0.67 -10.00 8.35
N ILE A 169 1.12 -9.14 9.25
CA ILE A 169 0.51 -8.89 10.56
C ILE A 169 -0.91 -8.33 10.41
N LYS A 170 -1.10 -7.32 9.57
CA LYS A 170 -2.41 -6.77 9.24
C LYS A 170 -3.34 -7.84 8.63
N ASN A 171 -2.84 -8.62 7.68
CA ASN A 171 -3.61 -9.70 7.06
C ASN A 171 -4.00 -10.78 8.10
N ARG A 172 -3.07 -11.15 9.00
CA ARG A 172 -3.37 -12.10 10.08
C ARG A 172 -4.45 -11.58 11.02
N SER A 173 -4.40 -10.30 11.40
CA SER A 173 -5.41 -9.69 12.27
C SER A 173 -6.81 -9.67 11.63
N ASN A 174 -6.90 -9.55 10.31
CA ASN A 174 -8.16 -9.55 9.56
C ASN A 174 -8.62 -10.98 9.16
N SER A 175 -7.82 -11.99 9.43
CA SER A 175 -8.16 -13.38 9.11
C SER A 175 -9.18 -13.97 10.07
N SER A 176 -9.61 -15.22 9.82
CA SER A 176 -10.48 -15.99 10.73
C SER A 176 -9.90 -16.13 12.15
N ALA A 177 -8.57 -16.13 12.30
CA ALA A 177 -7.93 -16.13 13.62
C ALA A 177 -8.19 -14.81 14.36
N GLY A 178 -8.06 -13.68 13.67
CA GLY A 178 -8.41 -12.37 14.22
C GLY A 178 -9.89 -12.26 14.58
N GLN A 179 -10.77 -12.74 13.71
CA GLN A 179 -12.21 -12.76 13.99
C GLN A 179 -12.54 -13.57 15.24
N ARG A 180 -11.98 -14.78 15.38
CA ARG A 180 -12.16 -15.61 16.60
C ARG A 180 -11.65 -14.90 17.83
N TRP A 181 -10.46 -14.28 17.76
CA TRP A 181 -9.90 -13.55 18.88
C TRP A 181 -10.81 -12.39 19.31
N HIS A 182 -11.32 -11.59 18.38
CA HIS A 182 -12.26 -10.51 18.65
C HIS A 182 -13.55 -11.03 19.26
N GLN A 183 -14.10 -12.14 18.78
CA GLN A 183 -15.32 -12.77 19.35
C GLN A 183 -15.10 -13.25 20.78
N CYS A 184 -13.98 -13.93 21.04
CA CYS A 184 -13.67 -14.42 22.39
C CYS A 184 -13.41 -13.28 23.40
N ASN A 185 -12.98 -12.12 22.91
CA ASN A 185 -12.65 -10.96 23.75
C ASN A 185 -13.68 -9.83 23.68
N ALA A 186 -14.78 -9.99 22.93
CA ALA A 186 -15.82 -8.98 22.79
C ALA A 186 -16.53 -8.61 24.12
N GLY A 187 -16.45 -9.49 25.14
CA GLY A 187 -16.94 -9.24 26.49
C GLY A 187 -15.85 -8.94 27.54
N ASN A 188 -14.61 -9.27 27.21
CA ASN A 188 -13.43 -8.92 28.00
C ASN A 188 -12.70 -7.82 27.24
N THR A 189 -12.91 -6.58 27.63
CA THR A 189 -11.93 -5.54 27.36
C THR A 189 -10.61 -6.09 27.92
N ILE A 190 -9.66 -6.49 27.05
CA ILE A 190 -8.31 -6.74 27.53
C ILE A 190 -7.95 -5.43 28.21
N ASP A 191 -7.95 -5.44 29.54
CA ASP A 191 -7.64 -4.28 30.32
C ASP A 191 -6.26 -3.82 29.85
N LYS A 192 -6.15 -2.55 29.52
CA LYS A 192 -4.86 -1.95 29.11
C LYS A 192 -3.75 -2.30 30.11
N ARG A 193 -4.08 -2.54 31.39
CA ARG A 193 -3.15 -3.02 32.41
C ARG A 193 -2.60 -4.42 32.10
N THR A 194 -3.45 -5.37 31.73
CA THR A 194 -3.03 -6.75 31.39
C THR A 194 -2.16 -6.76 30.13
N SER A 195 -2.53 -5.99 29.12
CA SER A 195 -1.71 -5.81 27.91
C SER A 195 -0.38 -5.10 28.23
N CYS A 196 -0.38 -4.13 29.13
CA CYS A 196 0.83 -3.43 29.58
C CYS A 196 1.80 -4.41 30.29
N LEU A 197 1.31 -5.19 31.24
CA LEU A 197 2.10 -6.20 31.93
C LEU A 197 2.66 -7.29 30.99
N PHE A 198 1.87 -7.72 30.01
CA PHE A 198 2.32 -8.63 28.97
C PHE A 198 3.45 -8.01 28.14
N MET A 199 3.29 -6.75 27.73
CA MET A 199 4.28 -6.03 26.93
C MET A 199 5.58 -5.75 27.70
N GLU A 200 5.49 -5.48 29.01
CA GLU A 200 6.67 -5.34 29.88
C GLU A 200 7.43 -6.66 29.98
N LYS A 201 6.73 -7.78 30.21
CA LYS A 201 7.34 -9.12 30.23
C LYS A 201 7.97 -9.48 28.89
N LEU A 202 7.32 -9.16 27.78
CA LEU A 202 7.85 -9.42 26.44
C LEU A 202 9.13 -8.62 26.16
N LYS A 203 9.17 -7.34 26.54
CA LYS A 203 10.38 -6.48 26.41
C LYS A 203 11.55 -6.94 27.28
N ALA A 204 11.26 -7.57 28.40
CA ALA A 204 12.30 -8.12 29.27
C ALA A 204 12.88 -9.45 28.75
N THR A 205 12.24 -10.07 27.77
CA THR A 205 12.62 -11.37 27.19
C THR A 205 13.26 -11.26 25.80
N LEU A 206 13.17 -10.07 25.17
CA LEU A 206 13.83 -9.68 23.92
C LEU A 206 15.13 -8.94 24.19
#